data_ca0fdbbcdf238ded3f7fe4632221fa1b
#
_entry.id   ca0fdbbcdf238ded3f7fe4632221fa1b
#
_cell.length_a   1.000
_cell.length_b   1.000
_cell.length_c   1.000
_cell.angle_alpha   90.00
_cell.angle_beta   90.00
_cell.angle_gamma   90.00
#
_symmetry.space_group_name_H-M   'P 1'
#
loop_
_entity.id
_entity.type
_entity.pdbx_description
1 polymer ?
#
loop_
_entity_poly.entity_id
_entity_poly.type
_entity_poly.pdbx_seq_one_letter_code
_entity_poly.pdbx_strand_id
1 'polypeptide(L)' 'MASVKKLVEKMTNQPNGIRFDEAEKVLNYYGYKNVRTKGSHHQFRNGSGDLTTVQYGNPIDKSYVKDILERIQK' A
#
# COMPACT_ATOMS: atom_id res chain seq x y z
N MET A 1 11.37 12.94 -6.86
CA MET A 1 10.67 11.79 -6.27
C MET A 1 9.58 12.26 -5.32
N ALA A 2 8.39 11.66 -5.42
CA ALA A 2 7.33 12.01 -4.50
C ALA A 2 7.67 11.48 -3.11
N SER A 3 7.49 12.32 -2.08
CA SER A 3 7.67 11.90 -0.70
C SER A 3 6.51 10.99 -0.29
N VAL A 4 6.73 10.19 0.76
CA VAL A 4 5.65 9.34 1.31
C VAL A 4 4.46 10.20 1.73
N LYS A 5 4.69 11.36 2.31
CA LYS A 5 3.63 12.28 2.70
C LYS A 5 2.75 12.65 1.50
N LYS A 6 3.36 12.99 0.37
CA LYS A 6 2.62 13.33 -0.85
C LYS A 6 1.88 12.13 -1.42
N LEU A 7 2.46 10.94 -1.31
CA LEU A 7 1.80 9.72 -1.75
C LEU A 7 0.57 9.43 -0.90
N VAL A 8 0.64 9.63 0.41
CA VAL A 8 -0.51 9.46 1.30
C VAL A 8 -1.61 10.46 0.95
N GLU A 9 -1.24 11.70 0.67
CA GLU A 9 -2.21 12.71 0.22
C GLU A 9 -2.87 12.28 -1.09
N LYS A 10 -2.09 11.78 -2.04
CA LYS A 10 -2.63 11.31 -3.31
C LYS A 10 -3.58 10.13 -3.09
N MET A 11 -3.22 9.20 -2.21
CA MET A 11 -4.07 8.05 -1.89
C MET A 11 -5.40 8.49 -1.28
N THR A 12 -5.37 9.53 -0.47
CA THR A 12 -6.59 10.09 0.14
C THR A 12 -7.46 10.78 -0.89
N ASN A 13 -6.85 11.57 -1.78
CA ASN A 13 -7.58 12.39 -2.73
C ASN A 13 -7.95 11.66 -4.02
N GLN A 14 -7.13 10.72 -4.44
CA GLN A 14 -7.31 10.00 -5.71
C GLN A 14 -7.08 8.50 -5.55
N PRO A 15 -7.92 7.83 -4.76
CA PRO A 15 -7.72 6.40 -4.47
C PRO A 15 -7.80 5.51 -5.72
N ASN A 16 -8.41 5.98 -6.79
CA ASN A 16 -8.52 5.23 -8.04
C ASN A 16 -7.29 5.34 -8.93
N GLY A 17 -6.34 6.22 -8.59
CA GLY A 17 -5.17 6.48 -9.42
C GLY A 17 -3.84 6.07 -8.80
N ILE A 18 -3.84 5.13 -7.87
CA ILE A 18 -2.63 4.73 -7.16
C ILE A 18 -2.00 3.52 -7.84
N ARG A 19 -0.71 3.64 -8.16
CA ARG A 19 0.05 2.54 -8.76
C ARG A 19 0.58 1.63 -7.67
N PHE A 20 0.85 0.36 -8.04
CA PHE A 20 1.36 -0.62 -7.09
C PHE A 20 2.65 -0.15 -6.41
N ASP A 21 3.60 0.37 -7.19
CA ASP A 21 4.88 0.81 -6.64
C ASP A 21 4.72 1.98 -5.66
N GLU A 22 3.74 2.84 -5.88
CA GLU A 22 3.44 3.91 -4.94
C GLU A 22 2.91 3.36 -3.61
N ALA A 23 2.01 2.39 -3.69
CA ALA A 23 1.46 1.74 -2.50
C ALA A 23 2.56 1.00 -1.73
N GLU A 24 3.41 0.29 -2.46
CA GLU A 24 4.53 -0.43 -1.85
C GLU A 24 5.47 0.51 -1.12
N LYS A 25 5.77 1.65 -1.71
CA LYS A 25 6.64 2.66 -1.09
C LYS A 25 6.07 3.15 0.23
N VAL A 26 4.76 3.41 0.27
CA VAL A 26 4.09 3.85 1.49
C VAL A 26 4.13 2.75 2.55
N LEU A 27 3.80 1.53 2.16
CA LEU A 27 3.81 0.39 3.09
C LEU A 27 5.20 0.16 3.68
N ASN A 28 6.24 0.21 2.84
CA ASN A 28 7.61 0.03 3.30
C ASN A 28 8.03 1.11 4.29
N TYR A 29 7.61 2.35 4.05
CA TYR A 29 7.91 3.45 4.96
C TYR A 29 7.34 3.20 6.35
N TYR A 30 6.15 2.62 6.43
CA TYR A 30 5.47 2.33 7.70
C TYR A 30 5.83 0.96 8.27
N GLY A 31 6.88 0.32 7.74
CA GLY A 31 7.40 -0.92 8.31
C GLY A 31 6.81 -2.20 7.74
N TYR A 32 5.95 -2.10 6.74
CA TYR A 32 5.42 -3.27 6.07
C TYR A 32 6.37 -3.73 4.98
N LYS A 33 6.67 -5.01 4.95
CA LYS A 33 7.54 -5.59 3.94
C LYS A 33 6.85 -6.74 3.25
N ASN A 34 7.12 -6.90 1.96
CA ASN A 34 6.58 -8.01 1.19
C ASN A 34 7.20 -9.30 1.72
N VAL A 35 6.39 -10.15 2.33
CA VAL A 35 6.83 -11.41 2.90
C VAL A 35 6.45 -12.61 2.04
N ARG A 36 5.54 -12.43 1.09
CA ARG A 36 5.11 -13.50 0.22
C ARG A 36 4.40 -12.92 -1.00
N THR A 37 4.66 -13.51 -2.17
CA THR A 37 3.96 -13.17 -3.40
C THR A 37 3.40 -14.45 -3.99
N LYS A 38 2.11 -14.45 -4.29
CA LYS A 38 1.46 -15.57 -4.96
C LYS A 38 0.67 -15.02 -6.13
N GLY A 39 1.14 -15.28 -7.36
CA GLY A 39 0.57 -14.69 -8.55
C GLY A 39 0.67 -13.18 -8.48
N SER A 40 -0.47 -12.49 -8.59
CA SER A 40 -0.54 -11.03 -8.49
C SER A 40 -0.78 -10.52 -7.07
N HIS A 41 -0.91 -11.44 -6.09
CA HIS A 41 -1.20 -11.06 -4.71
C HIS A 41 0.10 -10.97 -3.92
N HIS A 42 0.38 -9.77 -3.41
CA HIS A 42 1.57 -9.49 -2.61
C HIS A 42 1.15 -9.29 -1.16
N GLN A 43 1.74 -10.08 -0.27
CA GLN A 43 1.43 -9.99 1.16
C GLN A 43 2.50 -9.16 1.86
N PHE A 44 2.07 -8.13 2.57
CA PHE A 44 2.95 -7.24 3.33
C PHE A 44 2.66 -7.39 4.80
N ARG A 45 3.72 -7.48 5.61
CA ARG A 45 3.59 -7.61 7.06
C ARG A 45 4.55 -6.65 7.75
N ASN A 46 4.09 -6.07 8.87
CA ASN A 46 4.92 -5.18 9.68
C ASN A 46 5.53 -5.94 10.86
N GLY A 47 6.35 -5.22 11.65
CA GLY A 47 7.02 -5.82 12.81
C GLY A 47 6.08 -6.26 13.92
N SER A 48 4.86 -5.74 13.95
CA SER A 48 3.84 -6.12 14.93
C SER A 48 2.98 -7.30 14.49
N GLY A 49 3.25 -7.84 13.30
CA GLY A 49 2.50 -8.98 12.78
C GLY A 49 1.25 -8.63 12.01
N ASP A 50 0.98 -7.34 11.79
CA ASP A 50 -0.17 -6.93 10.98
C ASP A 50 0.10 -7.26 9.51
N LEU A 51 -0.86 -7.91 8.87
CA LEU A 51 -0.72 -8.41 7.51
C LEU A 51 -1.78 -7.77 6.61
N THR A 52 -1.35 -7.33 5.44
CA THR A 52 -2.27 -6.85 4.42
C THR A 52 -1.86 -7.41 3.06
N THR A 53 -2.83 -7.66 2.22
CA THR A 53 -2.60 -8.18 0.86
C THR A 53 -2.96 -7.10 -0.14
N VAL A 54 -2.08 -6.90 -1.14
CA VAL A 54 -2.34 -5.96 -2.23
C VAL A 54 -2.18 -6.71 -3.54
N GLN A 55 -3.22 -6.71 -4.35
CA GLN A 55 -3.16 -7.30 -5.67
C GLN A 55 -2.47 -6.33 -6.63
N TYR A 56 -1.50 -6.82 -7.38
CA TYR A 56 -0.79 -6.00 -8.35
C TYR A 56 -1.75 -5.46 -9.40
N GLY A 57 -1.58 -4.21 -9.73
CA GLY A 57 -2.36 -3.56 -10.76
C GLY A 57 -1.81 -2.16 -11.02
N ASN A 58 -2.20 -1.58 -12.12
CA ASN A 58 -1.74 -0.25 -12.49
C ASN A 58 -2.89 0.51 -13.16
N PRO A 59 -3.76 1.14 -12.35
CA PRO A 59 -3.68 1.32 -10.90
C PRO A 59 -4.14 0.08 -10.10
N ILE A 60 -3.82 0.06 -8.81
CA ILE A 60 -4.36 -0.96 -7.90
C ILE A 60 -5.82 -0.61 -7.58
N ASP A 61 -6.58 -1.62 -7.14
CA ASP A 61 -7.98 -1.39 -6.77
C ASP A 61 -8.06 -0.43 -5.58
N LYS A 62 -9.04 0.47 -5.61
CA LYS A 62 -9.23 1.47 -4.56
C LYS A 62 -9.47 0.87 -3.19
N SER A 63 -10.00 -0.34 -3.14
CA SER A 63 -10.23 -1.01 -1.86
C SER A 63 -8.92 -1.26 -1.11
N TYR A 64 -7.85 -1.59 -1.84
CA TYR A 64 -6.53 -1.75 -1.23
C TYR A 64 -5.98 -0.43 -0.72
N VAL A 65 -6.21 0.64 -1.47
CA VAL A 65 -5.76 1.97 -1.07
C VAL A 65 -6.42 2.38 0.24
N LYS A 66 -7.72 2.18 0.35
CA LYS A 66 -8.47 2.50 1.57
C LYS A 66 -7.98 1.67 2.75
N ASP A 67 -7.72 0.39 2.53
CA ASP A 67 -7.20 -0.49 3.57
C ASP A 67 -5.84 -0.01 4.08
N ILE A 68 -4.95 0.35 3.16
CA ILE A 68 -3.63 0.86 3.51
C ILE A 68 -3.76 2.13 4.35
N LEU A 69 -4.60 3.06 3.92
CA LEU A 69 -4.80 4.31 4.65
C LEU A 69 -5.29 4.06 6.08
N GLU A 70 -6.22 3.13 6.27
CA GLU A 70 -6.69 2.77 7.59
C GLU A 70 -5.56 2.24 8.47
N ARG A 71 -4.73 1.37 7.91
CA ARG A 71 -3.64 0.75 8.66
C ARG A 71 -2.58 1.73 9.10
N ILE A 72 -2.21 2.67 8.22
CA ILE A 72 -1.13 3.60 8.53
C ILE A 72 -1.57 4.79 9.38
N GLN A 73 -2.86 5.01 9.50
CA GLN A 73 -3.41 6.13 10.28
C GLN A 73 -3.80 5.75 11.70
N LYS A 74 -3.51 4.54 12.10
CA LYS A 74 -3.79 4.09 13.46
C LYS A 74 -2.77 4.64 14.44
#